data_75791a7be8540ed554f1a73d24368de8
#
_entry.id   75791a7be8540ed554f1a73d24368de8
#
_cell.length_a   1.000
_cell.length_b   1.000
_cell.length_c   1.000
_cell.angle_alpha   90.00
_cell.angle_beta   90.00
_cell.angle_gamma   90.00
#
_symmetry.space_group_name_H-M   'P 1'
#
loop_
_entity.id
_entity.type
_entity.pdbx_description
1 polymer ?
#
loop_
_entity_poly.entity_id
_entity_poly.type
_entity_poly.pdbx_seq_one_letter_code
_entity_poly.pdbx_strand_id
1 'polypeptide(L)'
;FLSKLTQQYGVPAHYLIAFWGLETNFGGIKGKTPTIPALTTLACDQRRSAYFSEELMQALLLLERENLDDKYMIGSWAGAMGHTQFMPTAYMKYAKDGDADGKVDLWNNELDALASAAHFLQSLGWKTGFRWGREVILPKDFNYQLAGKSHPQTVSFWSQQNVMQVSGKTLGDSDLKAALLIPAGHNGSAFMVYPNFDVILGWNNSEYYGLAVGHLADRINGQGTLSKPLPDLPNYTVTKMQQFQDKLNKLGFDVGEADGILGPATRKGVRAFQVTVGLIAD
;
A
#
# COMPACT_ATOMS: atom_id res chain seq x y z
N PHE A 1 -8.87 2.39 -24.33
CA PHE A 1 -9.58 2.33 -23.07
C PHE A 1 -8.76 3.00 -21.94
N LEU A 2 -7.56 2.54 -21.62
CA LEU A 2 -6.72 3.07 -20.52
C LEU A 2 -6.45 4.56 -20.64
N SER A 3 -6.23 5.09 -21.85
CA SER A 3 -6.04 6.53 -22.06
C SER A 3 -7.30 7.34 -21.72
N LYS A 4 -8.49 6.79 -21.97
CA LYS A 4 -9.76 7.40 -21.54
C LYS A 4 -9.88 7.44 -20.02
N LEU A 5 -9.51 6.36 -19.32
CA LEU A 5 -9.51 6.34 -17.86
C LEU A 5 -8.54 7.38 -17.29
N THR A 6 -7.33 7.47 -17.85
CA THR A 6 -6.35 8.50 -17.43
C THR A 6 -6.91 9.90 -17.61
N GLN A 7 -7.57 10.19 -18.75
CA GLN A 7 -8.18 11.49 -19.01
C GLN A 7 -9.35 11.77 -18.06
N GLN A 8 -10.19 10.80 -17.78
CA GLN A 8 -11.40 10.95 -16.96
C GLN A 8 -11.10 11.04 -15.46
N TYR A 9 -10.20 10.21 -14.95
CA TYR A 9 -9.94 10.08 -13.51
C TYR A 9 -8.61 10.70 -13.07
N GLY A 10 -7.76 11.12 -14.01
CA GLY A 10 -6.46 11.72 -13.72
C GLY A 10 -5.40 10.71 -13.23
N VAL A 11 -5.72 9.42 -13.18
CA VAL A 11 -4.81 8.35 -12.74
C VAL A 11 -4.10 7.76 -13.97
N PRO A 12 -2.76 7.84 -14.06
CA PRO A 12 -2.05 7.26 -15.20
C PRO A 12 -2.20 5.74 -15.30
N ALA A 13 -2.34 5.23 -16.51
CA ALA A 13 -2.62 3.81 -16.80
C ALA A 13 -1.67 2.83 -16.12
N HIS A 14 -0.37 3.16 -16.04
CA HIS A 14 0.64 2.28 -15.45
C HIS A 14 0.40 2.01 -13.94
N TYR A 15 -0.25 2.93 -13.22
CA TYR A 15 -0.69 2.65 -11.84
C TYR A 15 -1.84 1.67 -11.80
N LEU A 16 -2.86 1.84 -12.64
CA LEU A 16 -4.00 0.92 -12.70
C LEU A 16 -3.53 -0.52 -12.99
N ILE A 17 -2.62 -0.66 -13.94
CA ILE A 17 -2.01 -1.95 -14.28
C ILE A 17 -1.17 -2.50 -13.13
N ALA A 18 -0.44 -1.64 -12.39
CA ALA A 18 0.35 -2.07 -11.24
C ALA A 18 -0.54 -2.59 -10.09
N PHE A 19 -1.64 -1.91 -9.77
CA PHE A 19 -2.63 -2.42 -8.81
C PHE A 19 -3.19 -3.76 -9.26
N TRP A 20 -3.67 -3.87 -10.50
CA TRP A 20 -4.21 -5.11 -11.05
C TRP A 20 -3.19 -6.26 -11.00
N GLY A 21 -1.94 -5.97 -11.30
CA GLY A 21 -0.85 -6.95 -11.22
C GLY A 21 -0.62 -7.45 -9.79
N LEU A 22 -0.57 -6.55 -8.81
CA LEU A 22 -0.33 -6.93 -7.40
C LEU A 22 -1.54 -7.58 -6.74
N GLU A 23 -2.76 -7.16 -7.07
CA GLU A 23 -3.97 -7.72 -6.47
C GLU A 23 -4.24 -9.16 -6.95
N THR A 24 -4.12 -9.40 -8.24
CA THR A 24 -4.60 -10.67 -8.81
C THR A 24 -3.70 -11.29 -9.87
N ASN A 25 -2.45 -10.81 -10.02
CA ASN A 25 -1.60 -11.21 -11.14
C ASN A 25 -2.35 -11.07 -12.48
N PHE A 26 -2.85 -9.86 -12.74
CA PHE A 26 -3.62 -9.50 -13.93
C PHE A 26 -4.88 -10.37 -14.13
N GLY A 27 -5.60 -10.64 -13.05
CA GLY A 27 -6.82 -11.43 -13.05
C GLY A 27 -6.61 -12.94 -13.00
N GLY A 28 -5.35 -13.41 -12.94
CA GLY A 28 -5.03 -14.83 -12.86
C GLY A 28 -5.38 -15.48 -11.52
N ILE A 29 -5.39 -14.71 -10.43
CA ILE A 29 -5.63 -15.22 -9.07
C ILE A 29 -6.64 -14.31 -8.36
N LYS A 30 -7.93 -14.54 -8.54
CA LYS A 30 -9.03 -13.74 -7.94
C LYS A 30 -9.55 -14.32 -6.61
N GLY A 31 -8.95 -15.39 -6.11
CA GLY A 31 -9.44 -16.16 -4.96
C GLY A 31 -10.39 -17.29 -5.35
N LYS A 32 -10.71 -18.14 -4.36
CA LYS A 32 -11.60 -19.30 -4.53
C LYS A 32 -12.58 -19.47 -3.37
N THR A 33 -12.62 -18.52 -2.46
CA THR A 33 -13.43 -18.61 -1.25
C THR A 33 -14.79 -17.93 -1.50
N PRO A 34 -15.91 -18.58 -1.17
CA PRO A 34 -17.22 -17.94 -1.20
C PRO A 34 -17.25 -16.75 -0.24
N THR A 35 -17.60 -15.57 -0.76
CA THR A 35 -17.48 -14.29 -0.03
C THR A 35 -18.40 -14.23 1.17
N ILE A 36 -19.69 -14.64 1.04
CA ILE A 36 -20.66 -14.57 2.13
C ILE A 36 -20.26 -15.45 3.33
N PRO A 37 -19.92 -16.75 3.16
CA PRO A 37 -19.44 -17.58 4.25
C PRO A 37 -18.14 -17.06 4.89
N ALA A 38 -17.20 -16.53 4.08
CA ALA A 38 -15.97 -15.94 4.59
C ALA A 38 -16.24 -14.74 5.51
N LEU A 39 -17.05 -13.79 5.03
CA LEU A 39 -17.41 -12.59 5.80
C LEU A 39 -18.25 -12.94 7.03
N THR A 40 -19.17 -13.91 6.96
CA THR A 40 -19.94 -14.40 8.11
C THR A 40 -19.00 -14.94 9.20
N THR A 41 -18.03 -15.75 8.82
CA THR A 41 -17.03 -16.30 9.77
C THR A 41 -16.23 -15.18 10.44
N LEU A 42 -15.76 -14.22 9.66
CA LEU A 42 -14.97 -13.10 10.17
C LEU A 42 -15.79 -12.08 10.98
N ALA A 43 -17.08 -11.91 10.68
CA ALA A 43 -18.00 -11.11 11.47
C ALA A 43 -18.21 -11.68 12.89
N CYS A 44 -18.10 -13.01 13.05
CA CYS A 44 -18.14 -13.67 14.35
C CYS A 44 -16.82 -13.60 15.13
N ASP A 45 -15.70 -13.23 14.51
CA ASP A 45 -14.41 -13.05 15.18
C ASP A 45 -14.37 -11.69 15.88
N GLN A 46 -14.18 -11.70 17.21
CA GLN A 46 -14.25 -10.49 18.06
C GLN A 46 -13.23 -9.40 17.67
N ARG A 47 -12.09 -9.76 17.08
CA ARG A 47 -10.99 -8.82 16.78
C ARG A 47 -11.40 -7.71 15.81
N ARG A 48 -12.24 -8.01 14.82
CA ARG A 48 -12.68 -7.07 13.79
C ARG A 48 -14.15 -7.25 13.42
N SER A 49 -14.96 -7.72 14.36
CA SER A 49 -16.37 -8.07 14.15
C SER A 49 -17.17 -6.93 13.51
N ALA A 50 -17.07 -5.71 14.02
CA ALA A 50 -17.82 -4.57 13.49
C ALA A 50 -17.47 -4.29 12.01
N TYR A 51 -16.18 -4.33 11.65
CA TYR A 51 -15.75 -4.13 10.27
C TYR A 51 -16.31 -5.23 9.35
N PHE A 52 -16.14 -6.50 9.70
CA PHE A 52 -16.60 -7.60 8.85
C PHE A 52 -18.11 -7.76 8.82
N SER A 53 -18.82 -7.32 9.87
CA SER A 53 -20.29 -7.23 9.85
C SER A 53 -20.78 -6.20 8.85
N GLU A 54 -20.14 -5.03 8.77
CA GLU A 54 -20.44 -4.02 7.74
C GLU A 54 -20.17 -4.57 6.34
N GLU A 55 -19.01 -5.20 6.11
CA GLU A 55 -18.69 -5.80 4.81
C GLU A 55 -19.70 -6.90 4.43
N LEU A 56 -20.15 -7.73 5.38
CA LEU A 56 -21.17 -8.74 5.15
C LEU A 56 -22.51 -8.10 4.74
N MET A 57 -22.95 -7.05 5.45
CA MET A 57 -24.18 -6.33 5.09
C MET A 57 -24.11 -5.74 3.68
N GLN A 58 -22.97 -5.12 3.33
CA GLN A 58 -22.77 -4.58 1.98
C GLN A 58 -22.72 -5.69 0.92
N ALA A 59 -22.19 -6.86 1.25
CA ALA A 59 -22.19 -8.01 0.35
C ALA A 59 -23.62 -8.54 0.08
N LEU A 60 -24.46 -8.60 1.10
CA LEU A 60 -25.86 -8.99 0.95
C LEU A 60 -26.66 -7.98 0.12
N LEU A 61 -26.44 -6.68 0.36
CA LEU A 61 -27.04 -5.61 -0.44
C LEU A 61 -26.57 -5.65 -1.89
N LEU A 62 -25.31 -6.03 -2.11
CA LEU A 62 -24.75 -6.19 -3.47
C LEU A 62 -25.43 -7.34 -4.23
N LEU A 63 -25.66 -8.49 -3.59
CA LEU A 63 -26.42 -9.60 -4.18
C LEU A 63 -27.80 -9.14 -4.63
N GLU A 64 -28.51 -8.39 -3.79
CA GLU A 64 -29.85 -7.86 -4.11
C GLU A 64 -29.78 -6.85 -5.27
N ARG A 65 -28.89 -5.86 -5.17
CA ARG A 65 -28.76 -4.79 -6.17
C ARG A 65 -28.44 -5.27 -7.57
N GLU A 66 -27.49 -6.20 -7.68
CA GLU A 66 -27.00 -6.72 -8.98
C GLU A 66 -27.77 -8.00 -9.39
N ASN A 67 -28.75 -8.45 -8.58
CA ASN A 67 -29.47 -9.70 -8.79
C ASN A 67 -28.54 -10.90 -9.04
N LEU A 68 -27.47 -11.01 -8.20
CA LEU A 68 -26.47 -12.05 -8.31
C LEU A 68 -26.87 -13.28 -7.47
N ASP A 69 -26.53 -14.46 -7.96
CA ASP A 69 -26.50 -15.68 -7.16
C ASP A 69 -25.21 -15.70 -6.32
N ASP A 70 -25.30 -16.02 -5.04
CA ASP A 70 -24.19 -15.99 -4.08
C ASP A 70 -23.01 -16.87 -4.51
N LYS A 71 -23.25 -17.92 -5.28
CA LYS A 71 -22.22 -18.80 -5.87
C LYS A 71 -21.23 -18.06 -6.79
N TYR A 72 -21.62 -16.91 -7.35
CA TYR A 72 -20.75 -16.09 -8.18
C TYR A 72 -19.88 -15.11 -7.35
N MET A 73 -20.24 -14.87 -6.11
CA MET A 73 -19.43 -14.04 -5.21
C MET A 73 -18.26 -14.82 -4.62
N ILE A 74 -17.23 -15.00 -5.43
CA ILE A 74 -16.00 -15.70 -5.06
C ILE A 74 -14.87 -14.68 -4.94
N GLY A 75 -14.01 -14.83 -3.93
CA GLY A 75 -12.93 -13.91 -3.68
C GLY A 75 -11.83 -14.49 -2.79
N SER A 76 -11.16 -13.59 -2.05
CA SER A 76 -10.18 -13.98 -1.05
C SER A 76 -10.85 -14.54 0.21
N TRP A 77 -10.05 -15.17 1.06
CA TRP A 77 -10.51 -15.66 2.38
C TRP A 77 -11.06 -14.55 3.30
N ALA A 78 -10.72 -13.30 3.02
CA ALA A 78 -11.16 -12.13 3.79
C ALA A 78 -12.29 -11.34 3.09
N GLY A 79 -12.86 -11.86 1.99
CA GLY A 79 -14.02 -11.27 1.33
C GLY A 79 -13.69 -10.23 0.26
N ALA A 80 -12.42 -10.04 -0.11
CA ALA A 80 -12.05 -9.18 -1.23
C ALA A 80 -12.35 -9.86 -2.57
N MET A 81 -12.89 -9.12 -3.56
CA MET A 81 -13.56 -9.65 -4.73
C MET A 81 -12.98 -9.15 -6.05
N GLY A 82 -13.02 -10.04 -7.06
CA GLY A 82 -12.77 -9.70 -8.45
C GLY A 82 -11.33 -9.35 -8.79
N HIS A 83 -11.13 -8.75 -9.94
CA HIS A 83 -9.82 -8.40 -10.53
C HIS A 83 -9.00 -7.43 -9.67
N THR A 84 -9.65 -6.55 -8.93
CA THR A 84 -9.03 -5.49 -8.13
C THR A 84 -9.21 -5.69 -6.62
N GLN A 85 -9.68 -6.87 -6.21
CA GLN A 85 -9.83 -7.27 -4.81
C GLN A 85 -10.58 -6.22 -3.97
N PHE A 86 -11.69 -5.71 -4.50
CA PHE A 86 -12.55 -4.78 -3.77
C PHE A 86 -13.28 -5.50 -2.63
N MET A 87 -13.29 -4.86 -1.47
CA MET A 87 -14.24 -5.21 -0.42
C MET A 87 -15.66 -4.81 -0.83
N PRO A 88 -16.71 -5.48 -0.31
CA PRO A 88 -18.10 -5.13 -0.65
C PRO A 88 -18.44 -3.66 -0.48
N THR A 89 -18.00 -3.00 0.59
CA THR A 89 -18.17 -1.56 0.80
C THR A 89 -17.53 -0.74 -0.33
N ALA A 90 -16.35 -1.13 -0.78
CA ALA A 90 -15.65 -0.46 -1.88
C ALA A 90 -16.39 -0.67 -3.21
N TYR A 91 -16.90 -1.89 -3.45
CA TYR A 91 -17.73 -2.17 -4.62
C TYR A 91 -18.97 -1.26 -4.64
N MET A 92 -19.75 -1.28 -3.55
CA MET A 92 -20.98 -0.50 -3.44
C MET A 92 -20.78 0.99 -3.70
N LYS A 93 -19.61 1.51 -3.32
CA LYS A 93 -19.33 2.96 -3.38
C LYS A 93 -18.62 3.39 -4.66
N TYR A 94 -17.73 2.55 -5.22
CA TYR A 94 -16.79 2.98 -6.25
C TYR A 94 -16.88 2.20 -7.55
N ALA A 95 -17.61 1.09 -7.61
CA ALA A 95 -17.72 0.29 -8.83
C ALA A 95 -18.33 1.09 -9.99
N LYS A 96 -17.82 0.86 -11.19
CA LYS A 96 -18.19 1.55 -12.43
C LYS A 96 -18.34 0.55 -13.57
N ASP A 97 -19.37 0.74 -14.37
CA ASP A 97 -19.51 0.16 -15.68
C ASP A 97 -18.49 0.85 -16.61
N GLY A 98 -17.45 0.12 -16.98
CA GLY A 98 -16.30 0.63 -17.72
C GLY A 98 -16.44 0.57 -19.23
N ASP A 99 -17.27 -0.34 -19.75
CA ASP A 99 -17.53 -0.52 -21.17
C ASP A 99 -18.93 -0.04 -21.61
N ALA A 100 -19.74 0.42 -20.66
CA ALA A 100 -21.08 0.95 -20.86
C ALA A 100 -22.08 -0.10 -21.40
N ASP A 101 -21.95 -1.36 -20.93
CA ASP A 101 -22.89 -2.45 -21.27
C ASP A 101 -24.14 -2.44 -20.37
N GLY A 102 -24.19 -1.58 -19.36
CA GLY A 102 -25.29 -1.42 -18.41
C GLY A 102 -25.17 -2.32 -17.17
N LYS A 103 -24.05 -2.99 -16.97
CA LYS A 103 -23.75 -3.85 -15.81
C LYS A 103 -22.43 -3.49 -15.20
N VAL A 104 -22.17 -4.00 -14.00
CA VAL A 104 -20.86 -3.92 -13.36
C VAL A 104 -20.42 -5.32 -12.96
N ASP A 105 -19.37 -5.84 -13.59
CA ASP A 105 -18.80 -7.15 -13.29
C ASP A 105 -17.30 -7.07 -12.99
N LEU A 106 -16.95 -6.94 -11.71
CA LEU A 106 -15.54 -6.90 -11.29
C LEU A 106 -14.85 -8.27 -11.33
N TRP A 107 -15.60 -9.37 -11.56
CA TRP A 107 -15.05 -10.73 -11.61
C TRP A 107 -14.61 -11.15 -13.02
N ASN A 108 -15.36 -10.74 -14.05
CA ASN A 108 -15.16 -11.24 -15.41
C ASN A 108 -14.92 -10.12 -16.44
N ASN A 109 -15.06 -8.84 -16.02
CA ASN A 109 -14.87 -7.69 -16.90
C ASN A 109 -13.72 -6.81 -16.39
N GLU A 110 -12.57 -6.86 -17.06
CA GLU A 110 -11.38 -6.07 -16.73
C GLU A 110 -11.63 -4.57 -16.96
N LEU A 111 -12.53 -4.20 -17.87
CA LEU A 111 -12.82 -2.78 -18.15
C LEU A 111 -13.55 -2.16 -16.97
N ASP A 112 -14.52 -2.87 -16.38
CA ASP A 112 -15.21 -2.45 -15.16
C ASP A 112 -14.25 -2.38 -13.97
N ALA A 113 -13.43 -3.41 -13.82
CA ALA A 113 -12.46 -3.46 -12.72
C ALA A 113 -11.46 -2.31 -12.76
N LEU A 114 -10.91 -2.00 -13.95
CA LEU A 114 -9.96 -0.90 -14.12
C LEU A 114 -10.63 0.48 -14.02
N ALA A 115 -11.86 0.64 -14.51
CA ALA A 115 -12.63 1.87 -14.36
C ALA A 115 -12.97 2.12 -12.87
N SER A 116 -13.36 1.06 -12.16
CA SER A 116 -13.63 1.11 -10.72
C SER A 116 -12.38 1.46 -9.92
N ALA A 117 -11.23 0.85 -10.25
CA ALA A 117 -9.95 1.18 -9.64
C ALA A 117 -9.56 2.64 -9.85
N ALA A 118 -9.72 3.17 -11.07
CA ALA A 118 -9.43 4.56 -11.39
C ALA A 118 -10.33 5.52 -10.60
N HIS A 119 -11.64 5.23 -10.54
CA HIS A 119 -12.59 6.01 -9.76
C HIS A 119 -12.29 5.97 -8.26
N PHE A 120 -11.91 4.81 -7.72
CA PHE A 120 -11.54 4.68 -6.32
C PHE A 120 -10.30 5.53 -5.99
N LEU A 121 -9.22 5.42 -6.77
CA LEU A 121 -8.01 6.22 -6.56
C LEU A 121 -8.28 7.74 -6.68
N GLN A 122 -9.10 8.17 -7.65
CA GLN A 122 -9.54 9.56 -7.74
C GLN A 122 -10.30 9.99 -6.48
N SER A 123 -11.21 9.15 -6.00
CA SER A 123 -12.02 9.41 -4.79
C SER A 123 -11.16 9.46 -3.51
N LEU A 124 -10.05 8.75 -3.47
CA LEU A 124 -9.04 8.83 -2.41
C LEU A 124 -8.16 10.10 -2.50
N GLY A 125 -8.34 10.91 -3.55
CA GLY A 125 -7.66 12.19 -3.71
C GLY A 125 -6.40 12.12 -4.58
N TRP A 126 -6.34 11.21 -5.57
CA TRP A 126 -5.23 11.16 -6.53
C TRP A 126 -4.97 12.52 -7.15
N LYS A 127 -3.72 12.96 -7.08
CA LYS A 127 -3.27 14.24 -7.63
C LYS A 127 -2.67 14.03 -9.01
N THR A 128 -3.41 14.44 -10.05
CA THR A 128 -2.96 14.36 -11.44
C THR A 128 -1.65 15.13 -11.64
N GLY A 129 -0.73 14.56 -12.40
CA GLY A 129 0.57 15.15 -12.68
C GLY A 129 1.63 14.90 -11.61
N PHE A 130 1.26 14.39 -10.44
CA PHE A 130 2.22 14.00 -9.41
C PHE A 130 2.50 12.51 -9.45
N ARG A 131 3.77 12.17 -9.22
CA ARG A 131 4.19 10.77 -9.04
C ARG A 131 3.96 10.31 -7.58
N TRP A 132 4.02 8.98 -7.36
CA TRP A 132 3.92 8.39 -6.02
C TRP A 132 5.14 8.64 -5.15
N GLY A 133 6.33 8.53 -5.75
CA GLY A 133 7.64 8.60 -5.11
C GLY A 133 8.77 8.37 -6.09
N ARG A 134 9.96 8.21 -5.58
CA ARG A 134 11.16 7.80 -6.30
C ARG A 134 12.21 7.22 -5.37
N GLU A 135 13.08 6.35 -5.88
CA GLU A 135 14.30 5.97 -5.18
C GLU A 135 15.25 7.17 -5.10
N VAL A 136 15.95 7.30 -3.97
CA VAL A 136 16.91 8.38 -3.71
C VAL A 136 18.18 7.83 -3.07
N ILE A 137 19.27 8.60 -3.17
CA ILE A 137 20.55 8.34 -2.50
C ILE A 137 20.63 9.26 -1.28
N LEU A 138 20.90 8.67 -0.12
CA LEU A 138 21.16 9.38 1.12
C LEU A 138 22.67 9.63 1.28
N PRO A 139 23.10 10.76 1.86
CA PRO A 139 24.51 10.98 2.19
C PRO A 139 24.97 10.00 3.29
N LYS A 140 26.28 9.79 3.43
CA LYS A 140 26.86 8.84 4.40
C LYS A 140 26.55 9.19 5.84
N ASP A 141 26.44 10.48 6.15
CA ASP A 141 26.17 11.06 7.47
C ASP A 141 24.70 11.42 7.67
N PHE A 142 23.79 10.80 6.89
CA PHE A 142 22.37 11.09 6.96
C PHE A 142 21.79 10.82 8.35
N ASN A 143 21.05 11.79 8.87
CA ASN A 143 20.31 11.61 10.12
C ASN A 143 19.03 10.79 9.91
N TYR A 144 19.08 9.50 10.22
CA TYR A 144 17.97 8.57 10.02
C TYR A 144 16.73 8.87 10.88
N GLN A 145 16.86 9.70 11.94
CA GLN A 145 15.71 10.16 12.71
C GLN A 145 14.76 11.05 11.90
N LEU A 146 15.22 11.63 10.80
CA LEU A 146 14.40 12.41 9.88
C LEU A 146 13.55 11.51 8.97
N ALA A 147 13.87 10.21 8.86
CA ALA A 147 13.11 9.28 8.03
C ALA A 147 11.80 8.87 8.70
N GLY A 148 10.83 8.51 7.87
CA GLY A 148 9.50 8.06 8.26
C GLY A 148 8.40 8.96 7.72
N LYS A 149 7.25 8.35 7.45
CA LYS A 149 6.07 9.04 6.90
C LYS A 149 5.54 10.18 7.79
N SER A 150 5.79 10.11 9.08
CA SER A 150 5.39 11.13 10.05
C SER A 150 6.22 12.41 10.02
N HIS A 151 7.31 12.45 9.23
CA HIS A 151 8.24 13.59 9.16
C HIS A 151 8.35 14.17 7.75
N PRO A 152 7.23 14.58 7.10
CA PRO A 152 7.30 15.14 5.76
C PRO A 152 7.96 16.51 5.77
N GLN A 153 8.93 16.73 4.88
CA GLN A 153 9.61 17.99 4.65
C GLN A 153 9.48 18.40 3.19
N THR A 154 9.88 19.63 2.85
CA THR A 154 9.89 20.05 1.44
C THR A 154 10.99 19.33 0.65
N VAL A 155 10.82 19.20 -0.65
CA VAL A 155 11.87 18.67 -1.54
C VAL A 155 13.14 19.54 -1.42
N SER A 156 12.99 20.86 -1.30
CA SER A 156 14.10 21.80 -1.05
C SER A 156 14.86 21.47 0.23
N PHE A 157 14.15 21.17 1.33
CA PHE A 157 14.79 20.72 2.58
C PHE A 157 15.63 19.45 2.35
N TRP A 158 15.07 18.44 1.69
CA TRP A 158 15.79 17.20 1.40
C TRP A 158 17.00 17.42 0.50
N SER A 159 16.89 18.32 -0.47
CA SER A 159 18.01 18.73 -1.33
C SER A 159 19.14 19.36 -0.51
N GLN A 160 18.83 20.23 0.47
CA GLN A 160 19.78 20.82 1.40
C GLN A 160 20.41 19.80 2.36
N GLN A 161 19.72 18.68 2.63
CA GLN A 161 20.29 17.55 3.36
C GLN A 161 21.14 16.62 2.46
N ASN A 162 21.51 17.04 1.25
CA ASN A 162 22.29 16.28 0.27
C ASN A 162 21.61 14.95 -0.17
N VAL A 163 20.29 14.86 -0.05
CA VAL A 163 19.53 13.75 -0.66
C VAL A 163 19.51 13.96 -2.17
N MET A 164 19.89 12.94 -2.93
CA MET A 164 20.06 13.03 -4.39
C MET A 164 19.18 12.03 -5.12
N GLN A 165 18.92 12.27 -6.38
CA GLN A 165 18.39 11.29 -7.31
C GLN A 165 19.40 10.15 -7.52
N VAL A 166 18.92 8.95 -7.88
CA VAL A 166 19.78 7.80 -8.20
C VAL A 166 20.78 8.13 -9.34
N SER A 167 20.41 9.04 -10.23
CA SER A 167 21.30 9.56 -11.30
C SER A 167 22.45 10.43 -10.79
N GLY A 168 22.53 10.73 -9.49
CA GLY A 168 23.49 11.66 -8.91
C GLY A 168 23.13 13.14 -9.06
N LYS A 169 22.00 13.46 -9.69
CA LYS A 169 21.49 14.83 -9.80
C LYS A 169 20.83 15.27 -8.48
N THR A 170 20.84 16.57 -8.21
CA THR A 170 20.09 17.16 -7.11
C THR A 170 18.58 16.94 -7.27
N LEU A 171 17.83 16.97 -6.18
CA LEU A 171 16.36 16.86 -6.22
C LEU A 171 15.70 18.10 -6.84
N GLY A 172 16.40 19.22 -6.85
CA GLY A 172 15.88 20.52 -7.24
C GLY A 172 15.29 21.29 -6.07
N ASP A 173 14.65 22.41 -6.37
CA ASP A 173 14.01 23.30 -5.41
C ASP A 173 12.49 23.23 -5.58
N SER A 174 11.77 22.89 -4.53
CA SER A 174 10.32 22.75 -4.54
C SER A 174 9.74 22.69 -3.13
N ASP A 175 8.62 23.36 -2.91
CA ASP A 175 7.85 23.33 -1.66
C ASP A 175 6.98 22.08 -1.53
N LEU A 176 6.98 21.18 -2.54
CA LEU A 176 6.26 19.92 -2.48
C LEU A 176 6.72 19.11 -1.25
N LYS A 177 5.77 18.72 -0.42
CA LYS A 177 6.05 17.89 0.74
C LYS A 177 6.33 16.44 0.31
N ALA A 178 7.38 15.88 0.91
CA ALA A 178 7.80 14.50 0.71
C ALA A 178 8.33 13.91 2.02
N ALA A 179 8.13 12.64 2.24
CA ALA A 179 8.74 11.90 3.34
C ALA A 179 9.80 10.92 2.78
N LEU A 180 10.77 10.54 3.63
CA LEU A 180 11.75 9.52 3.28
C LEU A 180 11.40 8.20 3.97
N LEU A 181 11.35 7.12 3.19
CA LEU A 181 11.18 5.76 3.68
C LEU A 181 12.46 4.94 3.45
N ILE A 182 12.83 4.16 4.44
CA ILE A 182 13.99 3.26 4.42
C ILE A 182 13.53 1.84 4.81
N PRO A 183 12.76 1.16 3.95
CA PRO A 183 12.04 -0.07 4.29
C PRO A 183 12.94 -1.22 4.73
N ALA A 184 14.19 -1.21 4.31
CA ALA A 184 15.19 -2.25 4.60
C ALA A 184 16.42 -1.69 5.34
N GLY A 185 16.24 -0.59 6.09
CA GLY A 185 17.28 0.08 6.85
C GLY A 185 18.33 0.78 5.97
N HIS A 186 19.41 1.24 6.60
CA HIS A 186 20.46 2.03 5.95
C HIS A 186 21.23 1.29 4.84
N ASN A 187 21.17 -0.04 4.84
CA ASN A 187 21.81 -0.87 3.80
C ASN A 187 20.94 -1.04 2.55
N GLY A 188 19.65 -0.77 2.63
CA GLY A 188 18.69 -0.88 1.54
C GLY A 188 18.55 0.39 0.70
N SER A 189 17.61 0.33 -0.25
CA SER A 189 17.19 1.50 -1.01
C SER A 189 16.36 2.44 -0.14
N ALA A 190 16.55 3.74 -0.31
CA ALA A 190 15.72 4.78 0.29
C ALA A 190 14.75 5.33 -0.75
N PHE A 191 13.55 5.69 -0.31
CA PHE A 191 12.51 6.22 -1.19
C PHE A 191 12.01 7.56 -0.66
N MET A 192 11.94 8.54 -1.54
CA MET A 192 11.20 9.78 -1.30
C MET A 192 9.78 9.58 -1.81
N VAL A 193 8.78 9.71 -0.93
CA VAL A 193 7.37 9.49 -1.25
C VAL A 193 6.59 10.80 -1.19
N TYR A 194 5.66 10.97 -2.12
CA TYR A 194 4.86 12.17 -2.33
C TYR A 194 3.38 11.93 -1.97
N PRO A 195 2.49 12.94 -2.03
CA PRO A 195 1.09 12.79 -1.63
C PRO A 195 0.33 11.64 -2.27
N ASN A 196 0.63 11.25 -3.53
CA ASN A 196 -0.01 10.09 -4.15
C ASN A 196 0.37 8.75 -3.51
N PHE A 197 1.45 8.71 -2.74
CA PHE A 197 1.75 7.53 -1.92
C PHE A 197 0.70 7.31 -0.82
N ASP A 198 0.19 8.39 -0.21
CA ASP A 198 -0.89 8.29 0.77
C ASP A 198 -2.20 7.80 0.13
N VAL A 199 -2.45 8.16 -1.13
CA VAL A 199 -3.57 7.63 -1.91
C VAL A 199 -3.42 6.12 -2.12
N ILE A 200 -2.22 5.65 -2.47
CA ILE A 200 -1.94 4.21 -2.59
C ILE A 200 -2.16 3.50 -1.24
N LEU A 201 -1.74 4.10 -0.13
CA LEU A 201 -1.98 3.56 1.20
C LEU A 201 -3.47 3.57 1.60
N GLY A 202 -4.28 4.43 1.00
CA GLY A 202 -5.74 4.40 1.14
C GLY A 202 -6.37 3.14 0.55
N TRP A 203 -5.72 2.49 -0.41
CA TRP A 203 -6.13 1.20 -0.92
C TRP A 203 -5.73 0.05 0.03
N ASN A 204 -4.46 0.02 0.41
CA ASN A 204 -3.93 -0.95 1.36
C ASN A 204 -2.91 -0.25 2.26
N ASN A 205 -3.20 -0.18 3.55
CA ASN A 205 -2.41 0.56 4.54
C ASN A 205 -1.11 -0.16 4.93
N SER A 206 -0.32 -0.57 3.93
CA SER A 206 1.01 -1.14 4.09
C SER A 206 2.02 -0.36 3.27
N GLU A 207 3.05 0.21 3.92
CA GLU A 207 4.13 0.91 3.23
C GLU A 207 4.83 0.02 2.21
N TYR A 208 5.03 -1.26 2.52
CA TYR A 208 5.61 -2.23 1.57
C TYR A 208 4.73 -2.44 0.35
N TYR A 209 3.42 -2.54 0.55
CA TYR A 209 2.48 -2.61 -0.57
C TYR A 209 2.54 -1.33 -1.42
N GLY A 210 2.52 -0.17 -0.79
CA GLY A 210 2.60 1.12 -1.48
C GLY A 210 3.89 1.27 -2.31
N LEU A 211 5.03 0.86 -1.75
CA LEU A 211 6.32 0.83 -2.45
C LEU A 211 6.31 -0.16 -3.62
N ALA A 212 5.70 -1.35 -3.44
CA ALA A 212 5.60 -2.36 -4.49
C ALA A 212 4.72 -1.88 -5.65
N VAL A 213 3.53 -1.29 -5.36
CA VAL A 213 2.66 -0.67 -6.39
C VAL A 213 3.42 0.42 -7.14
N GLY A 214 4.04 1.35 -6.40
CA GLY A 214 4.73 2.48 -7.00
C GLY A 214 5.91 2.05 -7.87
N HIS A 215 6.73 1.12 -7.37
CA HIS A 215 7.87 0.61 -8.13
C HIS A 215 7.42 -0.21 -9.35
N LEU A 216 6.39 -1.06 -9.22
CA LEU A 216 5.84 -1.79 -10.36
C LEU A 216 5.28 -0.83 -11.42
N ALA A 217 4.57 0.22 -11.00
CA ALA A 217 4.08 1.26 -11.91
C ALA A 217 5.23 1.95 -12.65
N ASP A 218 6.31 2.29 -11.95
CA ASP A 218 7.53 2.84 -12.56
C ASP A 218 8.14 1.86 -13.57
N ARG A 219 8.21 0.56 -13.25
CA ARG A 219 8.69 -0.51 -14.15
C ARG A 219 7.83 -0.64 -15.41
N ILE A 220 6.52 -0.64 -15.25
CA ILE A 220 5.57 -0.68 -16.39
C ILE A 220 5.74 0.57 -17.27
N ASN A 221 6.05 1.71 -16.67
CA ASN A 221 6.30 2.98 -17.36
C ASN A 221 7.76 3.12 -17.90
N GLY A 222 8.51 2.03 -17.96
CA GLY A 222 9.84 1.98 -18.57
C GLY A 222 11.01 2.43 -17.69
N GLN A 223 10.78 2.65 -16.38
CA GLN A 223 11.86 2.95 -15.45
C GLN A 223 12.74 1.71 -15.17
N GLY A 224 13.97 1.94 -14.70
CA GLY A 224 14.93 0.89 -14.34
C GLY A 224 14.53 0.10 -13.06
N THR A 225 15.34 -0.92 -12.76
CA THR A 225 15.30 -1.64 -11.48
C THR A 225 15.81 -0.75 -10.35
N LEU A 226 15.68 -1.19 -9.10
CA LEU A 226 16.29 -0.52 -7.95
C LEU A 226 17.80 -0.45 -8.13
N SER A 227 18.39 0.64 -7.63
CA SER A 227 19.85 0.90 -7.74
C SER A 227 20.68 -0.01 -6.84
N LYS A 228 20.06 -0.53 -5.76
CA LYS A 228 20.67 -1.50 -4.84
C LYS A 228 19.87 -2.79 -4.84
N PRO A 229 20.51 -3.96 -4.69
CA PRO A 229 19.78 -5.20 -4.43
C PRO A 229 19.02 -5.09 -3.13
N LEU A 230 17.95 -5.86 -3.01
CA LEU A 230 17.28 -6.01 -1.70
C LEU A 230 18.25 -6.69 -0.75
N PRO A 231 18.49 -6.14 0.45
CA PRO A 231 19.35 -6.80 1.43
C PRO A 231 18.67 -8.06 1.95
N ASP A 232 19.48 -9.05 2.33
CA ASP A 232 19.00 -10.22 3.04
C ASP A 232 18.45 -9.80 4.39
N LEU A 233 17.14 -9.79 4.52
CA LEU A 233 16.48 -9.51 5.80
C LEU A 233 16.33 -10.80 6.58
N PRO A 234 16.71 -10.81 7.89
CA PRO A 234 16.58 -11.99 8.69
C PRO A 234 15.10 -12.38 8.87
N ASN A 235 14.81 -13.66 8.65
CA ASN A 235 13.48 -14.22 8.93
C ASN A 235 13.33 -14.44 10.43
N TYR A 236 12.43 -13.72 11.05
CA TYR A 236 12.06 -13.92 12.45
C TYR A 236 10.79 -14.75 12.55
N THR A 237 10.80 -15.78 13.40
CA THR A 237 9.56 -16.44 13.80
C THR A 237 8.75 -15.51 14.70
N VAL A 238 7.43 -15.70 14.76
CA VAL A 238 6.54 -14.97 15.68
C VAL A 238 7.08 -15.02 17.11
N THR A 239 7.48 -16.21 17.59
CA THR A 239 8.04 -16.41 18.94
C THR A 239 9.32 -15.59 19.18
N LYS A 240 10.24 -15.57 18.21
CA LYS A 240 11.46 -14.75 18.34
C LYS A 240 11.14 -13.26 18.38
N MET A 241 10.18 -12.81 17.59
CA MET A 241 9.76 -11.42 17.58
C MET A 241 9.07 -11.04 18.89
N GLN A 242 8.22 -11.90 19.45
CA GLN A 242 7.63 -11.71 20.78
C GLN A 242 8.71 -11.57 21.87
N GLN A 243 9.68 -12.48 21.89
CA GLN A 243 10.81 -12.39 22.84
C GLN A 243 11.62 -11.10 22.68
N PHE A 244 11.75 -10.60 21.46
CA PHE A 244 12.44 -9.37 21.16
C PHE A 244 11.64 -8.16 21.67
N GLN A 245 10.33 -8.11 21.42
CA GLN A 245 9.42 -7.08 21.92
C GLN A 245 9.40 -7.04 23.45
N ASP A 246 9.32 -8.20 24.11
CA ASP A 246 9.39 -8.34 25.56
C ASP A 246 10.69 -7.75 26.14
N LYS A 247 11.83 -8.01 25.48
CA LYS A 247 13.13 -7.45 25.89
C LYS A 247 13.16 -5.92 25.77
N LEU A 248 12.63 -5.37 24.68
CA LEU A 248 12.56 -3.91 24.51
C LEU A 248 11.67 -3.28 25.57
N ASN A 249 10.50 -3.85 25.86
CA ASN A 249 9.59 -3.38 26.91
C ASN A 249 10.27 -3.41 28.29
N LYS A 250 11.00 -4.49 28.63
CA LYS A 250 11.77 -4.62 29.87
C LYS A 250 12.91 -3.59 29.99
N LEU A 251 13.45 -3.15 28.86
CA LEU A 251 14.47 -2.09 28.81
C LEU A 251 13.88 -0.67 28.82
N GLY A 252 12.55 -0.54 28.91
CA GLY A 252 11.84 0.74 28.97
C GLY A 252 11.49 1.34 27.59
N PHE A 253 11.66 0.58 26.50
CA PHE A 253 11.22 1.00 25.17
C PHE A 253 9.82 0.44 24.91
N ASP A 254 8.82 1.31 24.97
CA ASP A 254 7.43 0.93 24.71
C ASP A 254 7.25 0.53 23.25
N VAL A 255 7.05 -0.76 23.01
CA VAL A 255 6.76 -1.35 21.69
C VAL A 255 5.34 -1.91 21.59
N GLY A 256 4.49 -1.64 22.58
CA GLY A 256 3.17 -2.20 22.71
C GLY A 256 3.18 -3.66 23.21
N GLU A 257 2.09 -4.36 22.94
CA GLU A 257 1.98 -5.79 23.27
C GLU A 257 2.98 -6.61 22.41
N ALA A 258 3.55 -7.64 23.01
CA ALA A 258 4.47 -8.56 22.34
C ALA A 258 3.69 -9.56 21.46
N ASP A 259 3.12 -9.06 20.37
CA ASP A 259 2.26 -9.80 19.42
C ASP A 259 3.04 -10.60 18.37
N GLY A 260 4.37 -10.39 18.30
CA GLY A 260 5.24 -11.04 17.32
C GLY A 260 5.22 -10.38 15.93
N ILE A 261 4.62 -9.19 15.82
CA ILE A 261 4.53 -8.42 14.56
C ILE A 261 5.47 -7.23 14.60
N LEU A 262 6.33 -7.09 13.59
CA LEU A 262 7.20 -5.93 13.43
C LEU A 262 6.39 -4.70 12.92
N GLY A 263 5.48 -4.21 13.76
CA GLY A 263 4.61 -3.07 13.49
C GLY A 263 5.29 -1.71 13.74
N PRO A 264 4.54 -0.60 13.53
CA PRO A 264 5.05 0.76 13.74
C PRO A 264 5.56 1.03 15.17
N ALA A 265 4.87 0.52 16.20
CA ALA A 265 5.29 0.66 17.60
C ALA A 265 6.62 -0.04 17.86
N THR A 266 6.77 -1.29 17.38
CA THR A 266 8.01 -2.04 17.49
C THR A 266 9.16 -1.33 16.77
N ARG A 267 8.96 -0.84 15.55
CA ARG A 267 9.98 -0.07 14.81
C ARG A 267 10.40 1.21 15.55
N LYS A 268 9.43 1.91 16.13
CA LYS A 268 9.72 3.12 16.95
C LYS A 268 10.60 2.77 18.16
N GLY A 269 10.27 1.71 18.90
CA GLY A 269 11.05 1.26 20.05
C GLY A 269 12.45 0.79 19.67
N VAL A 270 12.58 0.07 18.54
CA VAL A 270 13.88 -0.34 18.00
C VAL A 270 14.77 0.87 17.70
N ARG A 271 14.24 1.87 17.01
CA ARG A 271 14.99 3.11 16.71
C ARG A 271 15.42 3.83 17.99
N ALA A 272 14.54 3.94 18.97
CA ALA A 272 14.88 4.55 20.26
C ALA A 272 16.00 3.76 20.96
N PHE A 273 15.95 2.43 20.96
CA PHE A 273 17.02 1.57 21.48
C PHE A 273 18.34 1.80 20.72
N GLN A 274 18.29 1.76 19.37
CA GLN A 274 19.49 1.97 18.54
C GLN A 274 20.20 3.28 18.87
N VAL A 275 19.45 4.38 19.09
CA VAL A 275 20.02 5.69 19.52
C VAL A 275 20.77 5.54 20.83
N THR A 276 20.20 4.86 21.84
CA THR A 276 20.82 4.78 23.18
C THR A 276 22.13 3.98 23.19
N VAL A 277 22.30 3.06 22.22
CA VAL A 277 23.51 2.22 22.12
C VAL A 277 24.46 2.67 20.99
N GLY A 278 24.21 3.84 20.40
CA GLY A 278 25.07 4.41 19.36
C GLY A 278 25.02 3.70 18.02
N LEU A 279 23.95 2.95 17.74
CA LEU A 279 23.69 2.34 16.45
C LEU A 279 22.93 3.32 15.53
N ILE A 280 22.97 3.05 14.23
CA ILE A 280 22.15 3.79 13.26
C ILE A 280 20.68 3.48 13.57
N ALA A 281 19.90 4.55 13.81
CA ALA A 281 18.48 4.44 14.16
C ALA A 281 17.60 4.37 12.90
N ASP A 282 17.49 3.21 12.29
CA ASP A 282 16.88 2.96 10.98
C ASP A 282 15.67 2.00 11.00
#